data_373c0ffa4ffba5b991e1f96cc074cc56
#
_entry.id   373c0ffa4ffba5b991e1f96cc074cc56
#
_cell.length_a   1.000
_cell.length_b   1.000
_cell.length_c   1.000
_cell.angle_alpha   90.00
_cell.angle_beta   90.00
_cell.angle_gamma   90.00
#
_symmetry.space_group_name_H-M   'P 1'
#
loop_
_entity.id
_entity.type
_entity.pdbx_description
1 polymer ?
#
loop_
_entity_poly.entity_id
_entity_poly.type
_entity_poly.pdbx_seq_one_letter_code
_entity_poly.pdbx_strand_id
1 'polypeptide(L)'
;MILVIPAIDLRGGQCVRLYQGSYEKETVYFTDPVKMARLLRVQNARVLHVVDLDAARSGGSDNRKAIRDICAALDIPVQVGGGIRTIDDIEAALELGVYRVIIGTAAARNPELVSEAIDRFKCNRVVVGIDARDGEVRVEGWTEGSGIDAVELATDMERRGVRRIVYTDIGRDGTLQGPNVEAYRTMGRHLRLARITASGGVGGYTDLLRVKELVPYRVDSVIIGRALYENRFPCQQFWCWNRKETVDLNHFSTATLAEPTEPTGPLSTDC
;
A
#
# COMPACT_ATOMS: atom_id res chain seq x y z
N MET A 1 10.55 14.21 -5.44
CA MET A 1 9.25 13.91 -6.09
C MET A 1 8.53 12.91 -5.18
N ILE A 2 7.19 12.94 -5.04
CA ILE A 2 6.42 11.94 -4.29
C ILE A 2 5.89 10.89 -5.26
N LEU A 3 6.11 9.61 -4.95
CA LEU A 3 5.55 8.50 -5.71
C LEU A 3 4.10 8.26 -5.26
N VAL A 4 3.16 8.34 -6.19
CA VAL A 4 1.77 7.96 -5.96
C VAL A 4 1.61 6.47 -6.19
N ILE A 5 1.12 5.76 -5.19
CA ILE A 5 0.88 4.32 -5.21
C ILE A 5 -0.64 4.09 -5.13
N PRO A 6 -1.30 3.73 -6.22
CA PRO A 6 -2.71 3.36 -6.17
C PRO A 6 -2.91 2.07 -5.39
N ALA A 7 -4.06 1.97 -4.70
CA ALA A 7 -4.40 0.81 -3.91
C ALA A 7 -5.64 0.08 -4.41
N ILE A 8 -5.59 -1.24 -4.35
CA ILE A 8 -6.71 -2.16 -4.56
C ILE A 8 -6.91 -2.97 -3.28
N ASP A 9 -8.08 -2.90 -2.70
CA ASP A 9 -8.48 -3.80 -1.62
C ASP A 9 -9.29 -4.95 -2.23
N LEU A 10 -8.90 -6.19 -1.91
CA LEU A 10 -9.52 -7.40 -2.40
C LEU A 10 -10.37 -8.04 -1.31
N ARG A 11 -11.61 -8.37 -1.66
CA ARG A 11 -12.51 -9.18 -0.84
C ARG A 11 -13.38 -10.04 -1.73
N GLY A 12 -13.42 -11.35 -1.49
CA GLY A 12 -14.16 -12.30 -2.32
C GLY A 12 -13.82 -12.22 -3.80
N GLY A 13 -12.55 -11.92 -4.16
CA GLY A 13 -12.10 -11.76 -5.54
C GLY A 13 -12.49 -10.44 -6.21
N GLN A 14 -13.07 -9.49 -5.50
CA GLN A 14 -13.54 -8.20 -6.02
C GLN A 14 -12.73 -7.03 -5.44
N CYS A 15 -12.72 -5.89 -6.17
CA CYS A 15 -12.15 -4.65 -5.70
C CYS A 15 -13.19 -3.90 -4.85
N VAL A 16 -12.88 -3.74 -3.57
CA VAL A 16 -13.77 -3.10 -2.60
C VAL A 16 -13.09 -1.91 -1.92
N ARG A 17 -13.86 -1.17 -1.14
CA ARG A 17 -13.37 -0.21 -0.16
C ARG A 17 -14.18 -0.31 1.11
N LEU A 18 -13.47 -0.30 2.23
CA LEU A 18 -14.05 -0.19 3.55
C LEU A 18 -13.99 1.28 4.00
N TYR A 19 -15.02 1.77 4.65
CA TYR A 19 -14.98 3.07 5.30
C TYR A 19 -14.37 2.91 6.70
N GLN A 20 -13.20 3.52 6.93
CA GLN A 20 -12.44 3.39 8.19
C GLN A 20 -12.28 1.94 8.67
N GLY A 21 -12.01 1.01 7.74
CA GLY A 21 -11.81 -0.41 8.04
C GLY A 21 -13.07 -1.21 8.40
N SER A 22 -14.27 -0.60 8.38
CA SER A 22 -15.52 -1.30 8.73
C SER A 22 -15.99 -2.23 7.61
N TYR A 23 -16.00 -3.53 7.88
CA TYR A 23 -16.51 -4.56 6.95
C TYR A 23 -18.02 -4.47 6.70
N GLU A 24 -18.75 -3.76 7.56
CA GLU A 24 -20.18 -3.49 7.39
C GLU A 24 -20.44 -2.32 6.42
N LYS A 25 -19.42 -1.47 6.21
CA LYS A 25 -19.48 -0.29 5.34
C LYS A 25 -18.61 -0.51 4.10
N GLU A 26 -18.86 -1.62 3.42
CA GLU A 26 -18.19 -1.97 2.19
C GLU A 26 -18.86 -1.36 0.97
N THR A 27 -18.05 -0.94 0.01
CA THR A 27 -18.49 -0.56 -1.33
C THR A 27 -17.71 -1.37 -2.35
N VAL A 28 -18.39 -2.11 -3.20
CA VAL A 28 -17.78 -2.79 -4.36
C VAL A 28 -17.66 -1.79 -5.50
N TYR A 29 -16.43 -1.55 -5.97
CA TYR A 29 -16.16 -0.63 -7.07
C TYR A 29 -15.93 -1.36 -8.39
N PHE A 30 -15.38 -2.58 -8.32
CA PHE A 30 -15.03 -3.32 -9.53
C PHE A 30 -15.01 -4.83 -9.28
N THR A 31 -15.56 -5.60 -10.20
CA THR A 31 -15.66 -7.08 -10.06
C THR A 31 -14.46 -7.82 -10.64
N ASP A 32 -13.64 -7.15 -11.46
CA ASP A 32 -12.45 -7.72 -12.11
C ASP A 32 -11.19 -6.98 -11.63
N PRO A 33 -10.45 -7.51 -10.65
CA PRO A 33 -9.29 -6.86 -10.10
C PRO A 33 -8.11 -6.76 -11.08
N VAL A 34 -7.98 -7.69 -12.01
CA VAL A 34 -6.93 -7.63 -13.04
C VAL A 34 -7.18 -6.48 -14.00
N LYS A 35 -8.43 -6.32 -14.44
CA LYS A 35 -8.82 -5.17 -15.28
C LYS A 35 -8.62 -3.86 -14.56
N MET A 36 -8.95 -3.78 -13.27
CA MET A 36 -8.70 -2.59 -12.45
C MET A 36 -7.20 -2.29 -12.35
N ALA A 37 -6.36 -3.28 -12.09
CA ALA A 37 -4.92 -3.15 -12.01
C ALA A 37 -4.32 -2.61 -13.33
N ARG A 38 -4.76 -3.14 -14.47
CA ARG A 38 -4.39 -2.64 -15.82
C ARG A 38 -4.84 -1.21 -16.05
N LEU A 39 -6.05 -0.83 -15.62
CA LEU A 39 -6.53 0.54 -15.69
C LEU A 39 -5.64 1.50 -14.91
N LEU A 40 -5.22 1.13 -13.69
CA LEU A 40 -4.30 1.93 -12.90
C LEU A 40 -2.93 2.03 -13.56
N ARG A 41 -2.44 0.92 -14.15
CA ARG A 41 -1.17 0.93 -14.89
C ARG A 41 -1.22 1.86 -16.12
N VAL A 42 -2.30 1.84 -16.87
CA VAL A 42 -2.53 2.78 -18.00
C VAL A 42 -2.59 4.23 -17.52
N GLN A 43 -3.00 4.47 -16.27
CA GLN A 43 -2.93 5.79 -15.61
C GLN A 43 -1.54 6.12 -15.07
N ASN A 44 -0.51 5.40 -15.53
CA ASN A 44 0.88 5.61 -15.17
C ASN A 44 1.23 5.24 -13.72
N ALA A 45 0.52 4.28 -13.12
CA ALA A 45 0.98 3.67 -11.89
C ALA A 45 2.35 3.04 -12.10
N ARG A 46 3.26 3.24 -11.15
CA ARG A 46 4.61 2.66 -11.16
C ARG A 46 4.83 1.59 -10.08
N VAL A 47 3.95 1.55 -9.12
CA VAL A 47 3.84 0.54 -8.07
C VAL A 47 2.36 0.36 -7.80
N LEU A 48 1.92 -0.85 -7.53
CA LEU A 48 0.56 -1.14 -7.09
C LEU A 48 0.57 -1.66 -5.65
N HIS A 49 -0.31 -1.11 -4.81
CA HIS A 49 -0.57 -1.62 -3.47
C HIS A 49 -1.83 -2.47 -3.49
N VAL A 50 -1.75 -3.69 -2.97
CA VAL A 50 -2.90 -4.60 -2.85
C VAL A 50 -3.07 -5.01 -1.40
N VAL A 51 -4.30 -5.00 -0.91
CA VAL A 51 -4.65 -5.49 0.43
C VAL A 51 -5.59 -6.67 0.29
N ASP A 52 -5.20 -7.81 0.85
CA ASP A 52 -6.07 -8.98 0.99
C ASP A 52 -6.88 -8.87 2.29
N LEU A 53 -8.12 -8.39 2.17
CA LEU A 53 -8.99 -8.16 3.33
C LEU A 53 -9.52 -9.47 3.92
N ASP A 54 -9.66 -10.53 3.12
CA ASP A 54 -10.10 -11.83 3.62
C ASP A 54 -8.99 -12.48 4.45
N ALA A 55 -7.74 -12.46 3.96
CA ALA A 55 -6.59 -12.92 4.72
C ALA A 55 -6.34 -12.09 5.99
N ALA A 56 -6.53 -10.77 5.92
CA ALA A 56 -6.41 -9.90 7.08
C ALA A 56 -7.38 -10.28 8.20
N ARG A 57 -8.61 -10.65 7.84
CA ARG A 57 -9.68 -11.00 8.78
C ARG A 57 -9.57 -12.42 9.34
N SER A 58 -9.41 -13.42 8.45
CA SER A 58 -9.57 -14.84 8.81
C SER A 58 -8.29 -15.66 8.76
N GLY A 59 -7.21 -15.12 8.19
CA GLY A 59 -5.95 -15.85 7.96
C GLY A 59 -5.98 -16.80 6.77
N GLY A 60 -7.14 -17.04 6.14
CA GLY A 60 -7.26 -17.73 4.85
C GLY A 60 -7.48 -16.73 3.73
N SER A 61 -7.08 -17.04 2.50
CA SER A 61 -7.29 -16.15 1.38
C SER A 61 -7.78 -16.87 0.15
N ASP A 62 -8.96 -16.49 -0.31
CA ASP A 62 -9.49 -16.84 -1.64
C ASP A 62 -8.93 -15.90 -2.73
N ASN A 63 -8.20 -14.83 -2.34
CA ASN A 63 -7.69 -13.83 -3.26
C ASN A 63 -6.33 -14.17 -3.86
N ARG A 64 -5.68 -15.27 -3.47
CA ARG A 64 -4.35 -15.68 -3.99
C ARG A 64 -4.32 -15.76 -5.51
N LYS A 65 -5.41 -16.28 -6.13
CA LYS A 65 -5.53 -16.34 -7.58
C LYS A 65 -5.57 -14.93 -8.18
N ALA A 66 -6.38 -14.02 -7.62
CA ALA A 66 -6.48 -12.64 -8.09
C ALA A 66 -5.14 -11.90 -7.98
N ILE A 67 -4.42 -12.08 -6.87
CA ILE A 67 -3.09 -11.48 -6.64
C ILE A 67 -2.08 -11.99 -7.68
N ARG A 68 -2.03 -13.32 -7.91
CA ARG A 68 -1.17 -13.90 -8.95
C ARG A 68 -1.49 -13.35 -10.34
N ASP A 69 -2.76 -13.30 -10.69
CA ASP A 69 -3.21 -12.82 -12.01
C ASP A 69 -2.90 -11.32 -12.19
N ILE A 70 -3.00 -10.51 -11.12
CA ILE A 70 -2.56 -9.10 -11.10
C ILE A 70 -1.06 -9.00 -11.35
N CYS A 71 -0.25 -9.77 -10.61
CA CYS A 71 1.21 -9.76 -10.76
C CYS A 71 1.64 -10.17 -12.18
N ALA A 72 1.00 -11.20 -12.74
CA ALA A 72 1.28 -11.66 -14.09
C ALA A 72 0.83 -10.67 -15.19
N ALA A 73 -0.16 -9.82 -14.89
CA ALA A 73 -0.72 -8.87 -15.85
C ALA A 73 0.00 -7.52 -15.89
N LEU A 74 0.91 -7.26 -14.95
CA LEU A 74 1.59 -5.98 -14.79
C LEU A 74 3.11 -6.11 -14.93
N ASP A 75 3.74 -5.05 -15.45
CA ASP A 75 5.19 -4.87 -15.57
C ASP A 75 5.78 -4.04 -14.42
N ILE A 76 4.97 -3.69 -13.44
CA ILE A 76 5.36 -2.86 -12.30
C ILE A 76 5.32 -3.67 -11.01
N PRO A 77 6.13 -3.28 -9.99
CA PRO A 77 6.11 -3.94 -8.71
C PRO A 77 4.73 -3.90 -8.06
N VAL A 78 4.30 -5.05 -7.52
CA VAL A 78 3.11 -5.18 -6.70
C VAL A 78 3.53 -5.42 -5.26
N GLN A 79 3.02 -4.62 -4.32
CA GLN A 79 3.18 -4.85 -2.89
C GLN A 79 1.87 -5.33 -2.29
N VAL A 80 1.94 -6.33 -1.42
CA VAL A 80 0.74 -6.94 -0.83
C VAL A 80 0.80 -6.88 0.68
N GLY A 81 -0.30 -6.44 1.29
CA GLY A 81 -0.57 -6.53 2.72
C GLY A 81 -1.84 -7.32 2.99
N GLY A 82 -2.08 -7.63 4.26
CA GLY A 82 -3.22 -8.44 4.71
C GLY A 82 -2.83 -9.91 4.92
N GLY A 83 -3.02 -10.40 6.15
CA GLY A 83 -2.83 -11.80 6.50
C GLY A 83 -1.39 -12.32 6.61
N ILE A 84 -0.37 -11.49 6.46
CA ILE A 84 1.04 -11.88 6.58
C ILE A 84 1.41 -12.00 8.06
N ARG A 85 1.53 -13.23 8.56
CA ARG A 85 1.75 -13.55 9.97
C ARG A 85 2.96 -14.44 10.24
N THR A 86 3.43 -15.17 9.22
CA THR A 86 4.52 -16.14 9.31
C THR A 86 5.50 -15.98 8.15
N ILE A 87 6.67 -16.62 8.26
CA ILE A 87 7.65 -16.71 7.16
C ILE A 87 7.04 -17.43 5.95
N ASP A 88 6.23 -18.45 6.18
CA ASP A 88 5.57 -19.21 5.11
C ASP A 88 4.55 -18.33 4.35
N ASP A 89 3.84 -17.43 5.04
CA ASP A 89 2.95 -16.48 4.39
C ASP A 89 3.73 -15.51 3.47
N ILE A 90 4.91 -15.08 3.92
CA ILE A 90 5.79 -14.22 3.13
C ILE A 90 6.25 -14.96 1.88
N GLU A 91 6.78 -16.18 2.05
CA GLU A 91 7.25 -17.00 0.94
C GLU A 91 6.14 -17.27 -0.06
N ALA A 92 4.97 -17.70 0.42
CA ALA A 92 3.81 -17.94 -0.43
C ALA A 92 3.36 -16.70 -1.21
N ALA A 93 3.40 -15.50 -0.59
CA ALA A 93 3.07 -14.26 -1.30
C ALA A 93 4.12 -13.93 -2.38
N LEU A 94 5.41 -14.11 -2.08
CA LEU A 94 6.49 -13.87 -3.05
C LEU A 94 6.42 -14.83 -4.24
N GLU A 95 6.01 -16.09 -4.03
CA GLU A 95 5.80 -17.08 -5.08
C GLU A 95 4.64 -16.73 -6.04
N LEU A 96 3.68 -15.92 -5.60
CA LEU A 96 2.64 -15.38 -6.47
C LEU A 96 3.15 -14.29 -7.44
N GLY A 97 4.42 -13.90 -7.34
CA GLY A 97 5.01 -12.81 -8.12
C GLY A 97 4.95 -11.44 -7.42
N VAL A 98 4.55 -11.39 -6.14
CA VAL A 98 4.57 -10.16 -5.34
C VAL A 98 6.01 -9.68 -5.18
N TYR A 99 6.25 -8.39 -5.43
CA TYR A 99 7.58 -7.82 -5.29
C TYR A 99 7.98 -7.69 -3.81
N ARG A 100 7.08 -7.23 -2.93
CA ARG A 100 7.32 -7.08 -1.50
C ARG A 100 6.04 -7.23 -0.69
N VAL A 101 6.19 -7.72 0.53
CA VAL A 101 5.10 -7.91 1.47
C VAL A 101 5.06 -6.80 2.52
N ILE A 102 3.86 -6.56 3.07
CA ILE A 102 3.65 -5.61 4.17
C ILE A 102 3.20 -6.40 5.39
N ILE A 103 4.03 -6.39 6.43
CA ILE A 103 3.77 -7.03 7.72
C ILE A 103 3.15 -5.97 8.63
N GLY A 104 1.89 -6.15 9.00
CA GLY A 104 1.16 -5.23 9.90
C GLY A 104 1.17 -5.73 11.35
N THR A 105 0.02 -6.22 11.84
CA THR A 105 -0.17 -6.73 13.21
C THR A 105 0.96 -7.63 13.71
N ALA A 106 1.47 -8.50 12.86
CA ALA A 106 2.54 -9.42 13.22
C ALA A 106 3.85 -8.69 13.59
N ALA A 107 4.16 -7.56 12.96
CA ALA A 107 5.34 -6.76 13.32
C ALA A 107 5.26 -6.19 14.75
N ALA A 108 4.06 -5.79 15.19
CA ALA A 108 3.84 -5.28 16.53
C ALA A 108 3.83 -6.41 17.59
N ARG A 109 3.28 -7.59 17.25
CA ARG A 109 3.14 -8.73 18.19
C ARG A 109 4.37 -9.63 18.28
N ASN A 110 5.07 -9.78 17.16
CA ASN A 110 6.27 -10.62 17.04
C ASN A 110 7.34 -9.90 16.19
N PRO A 111 8.08 -8.96 16.77
CA PRO A 111 9.12 -8.22 16.07
C PRO A 111 10.23 -9.09 15.47
N GLU A 112 10.49 -10.26 16.05
CA GLU A 112 11.53 -11.21 15.59
C GLU A 112 11.20 -11.75 14.19
N LEU A 113 9.92 -11.93 13.88
CA LEU A 113 9.47 -12.29 12.52
C LEU A 113 10.02 -11.34 11.47
N VAL A 114 10.07 -10.04 11.79
CA VAL A 114 10.55 -9.01 10.84
C VAL A 114 12.06 -9.15 10.62
N SER A 115 12.82 -9.42 11.69
CA SER A 115 14.26 -9.67 11.61
C SER A 115 14.55 -10.90 10.74
N GLU A 116 13.89 -12.02 11.02
CA GLU A 116 14.02 -13.25 10.24
C GLU A 116 13.62 -13.06 8.77
N ALA A 117 12.52 -12.33 8.52
CA ALA A 117 12.07 -12.04 7.17
C ALA A 117 13.10 -11.22 6.37
N ILE A 118 13.75 -10.26 7.01
CA ILE A 118 14.80 -9.43 6.36
C ILE A 118 16.04 -10.28 6.07
N ASP A 119 16.46 -11.13 7.00
CA ASP A 119 17.61 -12.00 6.80
C ASP A 119 17.38 -12.96 5.62
N ARG A 120 16.18 -13.53 5.52
CA ARG A 120 15.84 -14.50 4.48
C ARG A 120 15.52 -13.86 3.13
N PHE A 121 14.72 -12.81 3.12
CA PHE A 121 14.17 -12.25 1.87
C PHE A 121 14.75 -10.89 1.48
N LYS A 122 15.57 -10.28 2.31
CA LYS A 122 16.20 -8.95 2.19
C LYS A 122 15.22 -7.79 2.48
N CYS A 123 15.78 -6.65 2.86
CA CYS A 123 15.04 -5.48 3.31
C CYS A 123 14.16 -4.83 2.22
N ASN A 124 14.48 -5.03 0.94
CA ASN A 124 13.68 -4.52 -0.17
C ASN A 124 12.39 -5.33 -0.42
N ARG A 125 12.32 -6.55 0.13
CA ARG A 125 11.14 -7.44 0.02
C ARG A 125 10.19 -7.31 1.22
N VAL A 126 10.63 -6.66 2.30
CA VAL A 126 9.89 -6.56 3.56
C VAL A 126 9.58 -5.10 3.88
N VAL A 127 8.32 -4.81 4.09
CA VAL A 127 7.80 -3.51 4.52
C VAL A 127 7.02 -3.72 5.81
N VAL A 128 7.09 -2.80 6.74
CA VAL A 128 6.23 -2.81 7.92
C VAL A 128 5.08 -1.85 7.74
N GLY A 129 3.86 -2.33 7.98
CA GLY A 129 2.64 -1.53 8.06
C GLY A 129 2.38 -1.11 9.50
N ILE A 130 2.24 0.18 9.74
CA ILE A 130 1.87 0.75 11.03
C ILE A 130 0.56 1.48 10.87
N ASP A 131 -0.51 0.87 11.32
CA ASP A 131 -1.84 1.46 11.35
C ASP A 131 -2.06 2.06 12.74
N ALA A 132 -2.29 3.37 12.82
CA ALA A 132 -2.36 4.06 14.09
C ALA A 132 -3.57 5.00 14.19
N ARG A 133 -4.06 5.18 15.40
CA ARG A 133 -5.04 6.21 15.75
C ARG A 133 -4.49 7.01 16.92
N ASP A 134 -4.42 8.32 16.77
CA ASP A 134 -3.92 9.24 17.79
C ASP A 134 -2.51 8.85 18.30
N GLY A 135 -1.65 8.31 17.41
CA GLY A 135 -0.30 7.87 17.72
C GLY A 135 -0.18 6.46 18.28
N GLU A 136 -1.28 5.82 18.69
CA GLU A 136 -1.28 4.44 19.18
C GLU A 136 -1.48 3.45 18.03
N VAL A 137 -0.62 2.43 17.96
CA VAL A 137 -0.72 1.35 16.98
C VAL A 137 -1.99 0.52 17.21
N ARG A 138 -2.72 0.26 16.14
CA ARG A 138 -3.88 -0.62 16.11
C ARG A 138 -3.54 -1.94 15.43
N VAL A 139 -4.09 -3.01 15.97
CA VAL A 139 -3.88 -4.37 15.49
C VAL A 139 -5.22 -5.05 15.17
N GLU A 140 -5.16 -6.27 14.65
CA GLU A 140 -6.34 -7.10 14.33
C GLU A 140 -7.39 -6.35 13.47
N GLY A 141 -6.97 -5.82 12.32
CA GLY A 141 -7.87 -5.06 11.45
C GLY A 141 -8.43 -3.80 12.12
N TRP A 142 -7.61 -3.14 12.94
CA TRP A 142 -7.88 -1.87 13.63
C TRP A 142 -8.84 -1.94 14.82
N THR A 143 -9.20 -3.15 15.25
CA THR A 143 -10.19 -3.36 16.32
C THR A 143 -9.59 -3.24 17.72
N GLU A 144 -8.30 -3.55 17.86
CA GLU A 144 -7.61 -3.59 19.15
C GLU A 144 -6.51 -2.52 19.25
N GLY A 145 -6.42 -1.87 20.41
CA GLY A 145 -5.26 -1.06 20.78
C GLY A 145 -4.11 -1.97 21.19
N SER A 146 -2.90 -1.65 20.79
CA SER A 146 -1.71 -2.42 21.17
C SER A 146 -1.02 -1.86 22.42
N GLY A 147 -1.33 -0.63 22.83
CA GLY A 147 -0.58 0.12 23.84
C GLY A 147 0.82 0.56 23.37
N ILE A 148 1.16 0.36 22.10
CA ILE A 148 2.47 0.70 21.53
C ILE A 148 2.37 2.04 20.82
N ASP A 149 3.32 2.94 21.07
CA ASP A 149 3.46 4.18 20.30
C ASP A 149 3.98 3.88 18.88
N ALA A 150 3.39 4.54 17.88
CA ALA A 150 3.71 4.30 16.48
C ALA A 150 5.15 4.69 16.10
N VAL A 151 5.71 5.72 16.76
CA VAL A 151 7.10 6.15 16.53
C VAL A 151 8.08 5.18 17.19
N GLU A 152 7.73 4.66 18.37
CA GLU A 152 8.53 3.63 19.04
C GLU A 152 8.60 2.36 18.19
N LEU A 153 7.46 1.88 17.68
CA LEU A 153 7.44 0.72 16.79
C LEU A 153 8.25 0.98 15.51
N ALA A 154 8.05 2.13 14.88
CA ALA A 154 8.78 2.49 13.65
C ALA A 154 10.30 2.49 13.87
N THR A 155 10.74 3.03 15.00
CA THR A 155 12.17 3.10 15.38
C THR A 155 12.74 1.72 15.68
N ASP A 156 11.98 0.85 16.35
CA ASP A 156 12.40 -0.53 16.60
C ASP A 156 12.51 -1.31 15.27
N MET A 157 11.54 -1.18 14.39
CA MET A 157 11.58 -1.82 13.08
C MET A 157 12.77 -1.34 12.24
N GLU A 158 13.09 -0.05 12.27
CA GLU A 158 14.29 0.46 11.60
C GLU A 158 15.59 -0.16 12.14
N ARG A 159 15.71 -0.32 13.45
CA ARG A 159 16.87 -1.00 14.08
C ARG A 159 17.00 -2.46 13.66
N ARG A 160 15.87 -3.14 13.41
CA ARG A 160 15.80 -4.52 12.91
C ARG A 160 16.10 -4.61 11.39
N GLY A 161 16.39 -3.50 10.74
CA GLY A 161 16.79 -3.47 9.33
C GLY A 161 15.68 -3.08 8.35
N VAL A 162 14.47 -2.73 8.81
CA VAL A 162 13.40 -2.22 7.94
C VAL A 162 13.84 -0.94 7.27
N ARG A 163 13.62 -0.83 5.96
CA ARG A 163 13.94 0.36 5.16
C ARG A 163 12.71 1.09 4.65
N ARG A 164 11.52 0.51 4.82
CA ARG A 164 10.27 1.13 4.42
C ARG A 164 9.14 0.84 5.39
N ILE A 165 8.41 1.90 5.74
CA ILE A 165 7.24 1.83 6.61
C ILE A 165 6.05 2.41 5.83
N VAL A 166 4.94 1.70 5.79
CA VAL A 166 3.63 2.25 5.43
C VAL A 166 2.97 2.71 6.72
N TYR A 167 2.77 4.01 6.87
CA TYR A 167 2.04 4.54 8.02
C TYR A 167 0.64 4.96 7.60
N THR A 168 -0.37 4.35 8.20
CA THR A 168 -1.79 4.66 7.97
C THR A 168 -2.38 5.35 9.18
N ASP A 169 -2.86 6.58 9.02
CA ASP A 169 -3.78 7.17 10.00
C ASP A 169 -5.19 6.63 9.76
N ILE A 170 -5.61 5.68 10.58
CA ILE A 170 -6.89 4.99 10.43
C ILE A 170 -8.09 5.88 10.76
N GLY A 171 -7.89 6.97 11.49
CA GLY A 171 -8.92 7.97 11.73
C GLY A 171 -9.24 8.78 10.48
N ARG A 172 -8.30 8.84 9.53
CA ARG A 172 -8.44 9.57 8.27
C ARG A 172 -8.66 8.66 7.06
N ASP A 173 -8.36 7.36 7.20
CA ASP A 173 -8.47 6.45 6.06
C ASP A 173 -9.89 6.38 5.53
N GLY A 174 -10.03 6.50 4.20
CA GLY A 174 -11.31 6.53 3.51
C GLY A 174 -12.16 7.79 3.71
N THR A 175 -11.73 8.80 4.52
CA THR A 175 -12.53 10.00 4.80
C THR A 175 -12.40 11.10 3.76
N LEU A 176 -11.32 11.14 2.97
CA LEU A 176 -10.98 12.21 2.01
C LEU A 176 -10.78 13.60 2.66
N GLN A 177 -10.47 13.65 3.97
CA GLN A 177 -10.32 14.89 4.75
C GLN A 177 -8.87 15.37 4.85
N GLY A 178 -7.99 14.81 4.05
CA GLY A 178 -6.56 15.11 4.02
C GLY A 178 -5.73 14.21 4.92
N PRO A 179 -4.42 14.06 4.59
CA PRO A 179 -3.47 13.22 5.32
C PRO A 179 -3.10 13.85 6.68
N ASN A 180 -2.64 13.03 7.62
CA ASN A 180 -2.14 13.48 8.92
C ASN A 180 -0.67 13.95 8.81
N VAL A 181 -0.47 15.17 8.29
CA VAL A 181 0.85 15.76 8.04
C VAL A 181 1.75 15.74 9.29
N GLU A 182 1.18 16.00 10.47
CA GLU A 182 1.96 16.09 11.70
C GLU A 182 2.46 14.72 12.18
N ALA A 183 1.65 13.68 12.04
CA ALA A 183 2.08 12.33 12.38
C ALA A 183 3.28 11.88 11.51
N TYR A 184 3.24 12.14 10.19
CA TYR A 184 4.36 11.82 9.30
C TYR A 184 5.62 12.65 9.63
N ARG A 185 5.45 13.94 9.95
CA ARG A 185 6.55 14.79 10.33
C ARG A 185 7.21 14.32 11.61
N THR A 186 6.41 13.97 12.60
CA THR A 186 6.89 13.45 13.90
C THR A 186 7.65 12.15 13.70
N MET A 187 7.07 11.18 12.99
CA MET A 187 7.74 9.90 12.69
C MET A 187 9.05 10.13 11.92
N GLY A 188 9.03 10.97 10.89
CA GLY A 188 10.20 11.22 10.05
C GLY A 188 11.37 11.89 10.75
N ARG A 189 11.13 12.60 11.87
CA ARG A 189 12.20 13.17 12.73
C ARG A 189 12.95 12.10 13.52
N HIS A 190 12.30 10.98 13.83
CA HIS A 190 12.88 9.90 14.64
C HIS A 190 13.58 8.83 13.79
N LEU A 191 13.19 8.69 12.53
CA LEU A 191 13.80 7.72 11.60
C LEU A 191 15.08 8.30 10.99
N ARG A 192 16.07 7.43 10.75
CA ARG A 192 17.36 7.79 10.14
C ARG A 192 17.56 7.24 8.75
N LEU A 193 17.07 6.04 8.48
CA LEU A 193 17.27 5.29 7.24
C LEU A 193 15.95 4.95 6.54
N ALA A 194 14.96 4.51 7.31
CA ALA A 194 13.70 4.08 6.73
C ALA A 194 12.94 5.23 6.07
N ARG A 195 12.28 4.91 4.97
CA ARG A 195 11.36 5.81 4.24
C ARG A 195 9.93 5.55 4.65
N ILE A 196 9.13 6.59 4.61
CA ILE A 196 7.71 6.54 4.97
C ILE A 196 6.88 6.60 3.70
N THR A 197 5.98 5.66 3.54
CA THR A 197 4.85 5.73 2.63
C THR A 197 3.64 6.23 3.40
N ALA A 198 3.15 7.41 3.08
CA ALA A 198 1.95 7.96 3.70
C ALA A 198 0.70 7.21 3.23
N SER A 199 -0.26 6.96 4.13
CA SER A 199 -1.53 6.30 3.82
C SER A 199 -2.67 6.90 4.63
N GLY A 200 -3.85 6.99 4.00
CA GLY A 200 -5.07 7.50 4.62
C GLY A 200 -5.33 8.98 4.36
N GLY A 201 -6.59 9.31 4.08
CA GLY A 201 -7.13 10.67 4.06
C GLY A 201 -6.99 11.48 2.77
N VAL A 202 -6.09 11.14 1.86
CA VAL A 202 -5.86 11.92 0.63
C VAL A 202 -7.14 12.05 -0.18
N GLY A 203 -7.58 13.29 -0.42
CA GLY A 203 -8.81 13.61 -1.14
C GLY A 203 -8.60 14.30 -2.50
N GLY A 204 -7.38 14.78 -2.81
CA GLY A 204 -7.12 15.47 -4.06
C GLY A 204 -5.71 16.05 -4.19
N TYR A 205 -5.48 16.88 -5.20
CA TYR A 205 -4.15 17.46 -5.49
C TYR A 205 -3.58 18.31 -4.36
N THR A 206 -4.42 19.07 -3.66
CA THR A 206 -3.96 19.90 -2.53
C THR A 206 -3.31 19.05 -1.45
N ASP A 207 -3.85 17.86 -1.20
CA ASP A 207 -3.29 16.93 -0.22
C ASP A 207 -1.97 16.33 -0.71
N LEU A 208 -1.84 16.06 -2.01
CA LEU A 208 -0.55 15.64 -2.58
C LEU A 208 0.54 16.71 -2.42
N LEU A 209 0.18 17.99 -2.54
CA LEU A 209 1.13 19.07 -2.27
C LEU A 209 1.56 19.10 -0.81
N ARG A 210 0.62 18.90 0.14
CA ARG A 210 0.95 18.77 1.56
C ARG A 210 1.87 17.58 1.86
N VAL A 211 1.62 16.43 1.22
CA VAL A 211 2.50 15.25 1.36
C VAL A 211 3.88 15.54 0.76
N LYS A 212 3.96 16.28 -0.36
CA LYS A 212 5.24 16.68 -0.96
C LYS A 212 6.12 17.51 -0.02
N GLU A 213 5.52 18.34 0.83
CA GLU A 213 6.25 19.12 1.85
C GLU A 213 6.92 18.23 2.91
N LEU A 214 6.55 16.94 2.97
CA LEU A 214 7.10 15.99 3.93
C LEU A 214 8.34 15.24 3.42
N VAL A 215 8.79 15.51 2.19
CA VAL A 215 10.04 14.91 1.64
C VAL A 215 11.24 15.07 2.57
N PRO A 216 11.49 16.23 3.21
CA PRO A 216 12.57 16.37 4.19
C PRO A 216 12.41 15.46 5.43
N TYR A 217 11.20 14.99 5.69
CA TYR A 217 10.84 14.09 6.79
C TYR A 217 10.72 12.63 6.32
N ARG A 218 11.47 12.25 5.28
CA ARG A 218 11.56 10.87 4.76
C ARG A 218 10.29 10.31 4.13
N VAL A 219 9.26 11.12 3.92
CA VAL A 219 8.08 10.72 3.17
C VAL A 219 8.39 10.85 1.69
N ASP A 220 8.36 9.75 0.96
CA ASP A 220 8.73 9.69 -0.45
C ASP A 220 7.63 9.13 -1.34
N SER A 221 6.61 8.57 -0.74
CA SER A 221 5.48 7.96 -1.44
C SER A 221 4.18 8.12 -0.67
N VAL A 222 3.06 7.96 -1.37
CA VAL A 222 1.73 8.04 -0.80
C VAL A 222 0.81 7.01 -1.45
N ILE A 223 0.09 6.25 -0.61
CA ILE A 223 -0.95 5.33 -1.05
C ILE A 223 -2.25 6.10 -1.20
N ILE A 224 -2.90 5.92 -2.35
CA ILE A 224 -4.19 6.52 -2.64
C ILE A 224 -5.17 5.43 -3.04
N GLY A 225 -6.24 5.31 -2.28
CA GLY A 225 -7.32 4.38 -2.55
C GLY A 225 -8.56 5.09 -3.06
N ARG A 226 -9.49 5.39 -2.17
CA ARG A 226 -10.83 5.90 -2.43
C ARG A 226 -10.88 7.08 -3.39
N ALA A 227 -9.98 8.05 -3.25
CA ALA A 227 -9.96 9.24 -4.11
C ALA A 227 -9.76 8.92 -5.61
N LEU A 228 -9.06 7.82 -5.95
CA LEU A 228 -8.91 7.37 -7.33
C LEU A 228 -10.20 6.74 -7.87
N TYR A 229 -10.89 5.96 -7.06
CA TYR A 229 -12.17 5.35 -7.44
C TYR A 229 -13.29 6.40 -7.60
N GLU A 230 -13.27 7.45 -6.79
CA GLU A 230 -14.24 8.54 -6.82
C GLU A 230 -13.86 9.68 -7.79
N ASN A 231 -12.81 9.51 -8.61
CA ASN A 231 -12.36 10.51 -9.60
C ASN A 231 -12.12 11.91 -8.99
N ARG A 232 -11.46 11.96 -7.81
CA ARG A 232 -11.19 13.22 -7.10
C ARG A 232 -10.07 14.06 -7.73
N PHE A 233 -9.37 13.52 -8.72
CA PHE A 233 -8.35 14.24 -9.46
C PHE A 233 -8.92 14.72 -10.79
N PRO A 234 -8.97 16.02 -11.09
CA PRO A 234 -9.63 16.55 -12.29
C PRO A 234 -9.20 15.90 -13.60
N CYS A 235 -7.91 15.66 -13.79
CA CYS A 235 -7.39 15.02 -15.01
C CYS A 235 -7.78 13.53 -15.11
N GLN A 236 -8.13 12.88 -14.00
CA GLN A 236 -8.55 11.50 -13.98
C GLN A 236 -9.88 11.29 -14.71
N GLN A 237 -10.82 12.22 -14.57
CA GLN A 237 -12.10 12.17 -15.30
C GLN A 237 -11.91 12.26 -16.81
N PHE A 238 -10.99 13.10 -17.26
CA PHE A 238 -10.64 13.23 -18.67
C PHE A 238 -10.13 11.91 -19.25
N TRP A 239 -9.24 11.23 -18.55
CA TRP A 239 -8.75 9.92 -18.94
C TRP A 239 -9.85 8.85 -18.94
N CYS A 240 -10.75 8.87 -17.95
CA CYS A 240 -11.88 7.97 -17.88
C CYS A 240 -12.89 8.20 -19.01
N TRP A 241 -13.09 9.47 -19.43
CA TRP A 241 -14.00 9.81 -20.53
C TRP A 241 -13.54 9.22 -21.86
N ASN A 242 -12.27 9.36 -22.19
CA ASN A 242 -11.68 8.79 -23.40
C ASN A 242 -11.72 7.24 -23.44
N ARG A 243 -12.01 6.58 -22.33
CA ARG A 243 -12.04 5.12 -22.24
C ARG A 243 -13.40 4.50 -22.44
N LYS A 244 -14.45 5.27 -22.50
CA LYS A 244 -15.80 4.74 -22.76
C LYS A 244 -15.91 4.14 -24.17
N GLU A 245 -15.02 4.51 -25.05
CA GLU A 245 -14.91 3.97 -26.41
C GLU A 245 -13.71 3.02 -26.47
N THR A 246 -13.98 1.74 -26.26
CA THR A 246 -13.16 0.59 -26.68
C THR A 246 -11.63 0.75 -26.59
N VAL A 247 -11.10 1.08 -25.42
CA VAL A 247 -9.68 0.85 -25.18
C VAL A 247 -9.50 -0.66 -24.93
N ASP A 248 -8.95 -1.36 -25.91
CA ASP A 248 -8.51 -2.74 -25.72
C ASP A 248 -7.34 -2.75 -24.72
N LEU A 249 -7.67 -3.02 -23.47
CA LEU A 249 -6.67 -3.09 -22.39
C LEU A 249 -5.65 -4.23 -22.59
N ASN A 250 -5.93 -5.19 -23.48
CA ASN A 250 -4.97 -6.23 -23.85
C ASN A 250 -3.93 -5.71 -24.83
N HIS A 251 -4.22 -4.62 -25.52
CA HIS A 251 -3.28 -3.97 -26.44
C HIS A 251 -2.25 -3.09 -25.74
N PHE A 252 -2.50 -2.68 -24.51
CA PHE A 252 -1.50 -2.05 -23.64
C PHE A 252 -0.63 -3.12 -23.01
N SER A 253 0.11 -3.83 -23.87
CA SER A 253 1.21 -4.62 -23.37
C SER A 253 2.29 -3.68 -22.88
N THR A 254 2.92 -4.06 -21.80
CA THR A 254 3.99 -3.35 -21.14
C THR A 254 5.18 -3.04 -22.05
N ALA A 255 5.34 -3.79 -23.13
CA ALA A 255 6.37 -3.59 -24.15
C ALA A 255 6.17 -2.32 -25.01
N THR A 256 4.97 -1.73 -25.02
CA THR A 256 4.67 -0.50 -25.78
C THR A 256 4.65 0.77 -24.92
N LEU A 257 4.67 0.62 -23.60
CA LEU A 257 4.89 1.74 -22.71
C LEU A 257 6.39 1.83 -22.55
N ALA A 258 6.95 3.00 -22.94
CA ALA A 258 8.38 3.31 -22.91
C ALA A 258 9.14 2.54 -21.83
N GLU A 259 10.35 2.09 -22.18
CA GLU A 259 11.22 1.25 -21.34
C GLU A 259 10.97 1.46 -19.85
N PRO A 260 10.84 0.41 -19.04
CA PRO A 260 10.67 0.53 -17.62
C PRO A 260 11.80 1.41 -17.10
N THR A 261 11.53 2.72 -17.03
CA THR A 261 12.40 3.57 -16.24
C THR A 261 12.35 2.94 -14.85
N GLU A 262 13.51 2.46 -14.40
CA GLU A 262 13.66 2.02 -13.02
C GLU A 262 12.82 2.96 -12.15
N PRO A 263 12.02 2.44 -11.23
CA PRO A 263 11.20 3.29 -10.39
C PRO A 263 12.15 4.31 -9.76
N THR A 264 12.16 5.52 -10.35
CA THR A 264 12.94 6.68 -9.86
C THR A 264 12.28 7.19 -8.58
N GLY A 265 12.01 6.31 -7.75
CA GLY A 265 11.49 6.48 -6.42
C GLY A 265 12.14 5.43 -5.58
N PRO A 266 11.92 5.51 -4.33
CA PRO A 266 12.73 4.91 -3.28
C PRO A 266 12.53 3.40 -3.10
N LEU A 267 12.36 2.65 -4.15
CA LEU A 267 12.68 1.23 -4.17
C LEU A 267 14.20 1.14 -4.20
N SER A 268 14.85 1.57 -3.10
CA SER A 268 16.26 1.31 -2.89
C SER A 268 16.47 -0.19 -2.94
N THR A 269 17.24 -0.62 -3.91
CA THR A 269 17.75 -2.01 -3.99
C THR A 269 18.89 -2.23 -3.03
N ASP A 270 19.37 -1.16 -2.38
CA ASP A 270 20.48 -1.21 -1.45
C ASP A 270 19.96 -1.52 -0.03
N CYS A 271 20.19 -2.75 0.36
CA CYS A 271 20.23 -3.17 1.75
C CYS A 271 21.66 -3.14 2.26
#